data_38f56b02df85873f6bb8c54bd22d17f1
#
_entry.id   38f56b02df85873f6bb8c54bd22d17f1
#
_cell.length_a   1.000
_cell.length_b   1.000
_cell.length_c   1.000
_cell.angle_alpha   90.00
_cell.angle_beta   90.00
_cell.angle_gamma   90.00
#
_symmetry.space_group_name_H-M   'P 1'
#
loop_
_entity.id
_entity.type
_entity.pdbx_description
1 polymer ?
#
loop_
_entity_poly.entity_id
_entity_poly.type
_entity_poly.pdbx_seq_one_letter_code
_entity_poly.pdbx_strand_id
1 'polypeptide(L)'
;MKTHEDDLKIATQNQAVIDVLYKAFAVGDIPAVLGMMDSNIIWNEAEGNAYADSNPYKGPDAVLNGVFARIGEEHEYFNLKDIELHEMFNDKVLATLRYDAKTKKGKTYNAQVAHFWTLKDGKVVAFQQYVDTKKLHDALIE
;
A
#
# COMPACT_ATOMS: atom_id res chain seq x y z
N MET A 1 7.86 -18.31 -24.36
CA MET A 1 6.61 -17.54 -24.49
C MET A 1 5.64 -17.97 -23.39
N LYS A 2 5.00 -16.99 -22.74
CA LYS A 2 4.01 -17.31 -21.70
C LYS A 2 2.72 -17.81 -22.34
N THR A 3 2.12 -18.83 -21.73
CA THR A 3 0.79 -19.32 -22.06
C THR A 3 -0.25 -18.62 -21.19
N HIS A 4 -1.53 -18.81 -21.51
CA HIS A 4 -2.63 -18.34 -20.67
C HIS A 4 -2.56 -18.97 -19.26
N GLU A 5 -2.19 -20.25 -19.17
CA GLU A 5 -2.03 -20.95 -17.89
C GLU A 5 -0.89 -20.33 -17.07
N ASP A 6 0.22 -19.95 -17.72
CA ASP A 6 1.34 -19.30 -17.06
C ASP A 6 0.91 -17.93 -16.51
N ASP A 7 0.13 -17.17 -17.28
CA ASP A 7 -0.38 -15.87 -16.85
C ASP A 7 -1.31 -16.00 -15.64
N LEU A 8 -2.19 -17.01 -15.61
CA LEU A 8 -3.06 -17.28 -14.48
C LEU A 8 -2.25 -17.66 -13.23
N LYS A 9 -1.23 -18.48 -13.39
CA LYS A 9 -0.38 -18.90 -12.29
C LYS A 9 0.38 -17.72 -11.69
N ILE A 10 0.92 -16.85 -12.53
CA ILE A 10 1.61 -15.64 -12.08
C ILE A 10 0.64 -14.71 -11.33
N ALA A 11 -0.57 -14.52 -11.85
CA ALA A 11 -1.58 -13.68 -11.20
C ALA A 11 -1.91 -14.21 -9.80
N THR A 12 -2.09 -15.51 -9.65
CA THR A 12 -2.36 -16.15 -8.37
C THR A 12 -1.17 -16.00 -7.40
N GLN A 13 0.05 -16.18 -7.88
CA GLN A 13 1.26 -16.00 -7.08
C GLN A 13 1.41 -14.55 -6.61
N ASN A 14 1.16 -13.58 -7.49
CA ASN A 14 1.24 -12.17 -7.15
C ASN A 14 0.21 -11.78 -6.08
N GLN A 15 -1.02 -12.29 -6.21
CA GLN A 15 -2.05 -12.06 -5.19
C GLN A 15 -1.63 -12.63 -3.84
N ALA A 16 -1.01 -13.81 -3.81
CA ALA A 16 -0.55 -14.43 -2.58
C ALA A 16 0.54 -13.58 -1.89
N VAL A 17 1.44 -12.97 -2.65
CA VAL A 17 2.46 -12.06 -2.11
C VAL A 17 1.79 -10.85 -1.44
N ILE A 18 0.83 -10.24 -2.10
CA ILE A 18 0.13 -9.06 -1.56
C ILE A 18 -0.70 -9.43 -0.33
N ASP A 19 -1.33 -10.60 -0.31
CA ASP A 19 -2.04 -11.08 0.88
C ASP A 19 -1.11 -11.18 2.09
N VAL A 20 0.06 -11.77 1.91
CA VAL A 20 1.09 -11.88 2.97
C VAL A 20 1.56 -10.49 3.42
N LEU A 21 1.72 -9.56 2.48
CA LEU A 21 2.12 -8.19 2.78
C LEU A 21 1.12 -7.51 3.71
N TYR A 22 -0.17 -7.60 3.41
CA TYR A 22 -1.21 -7.00 4.25
C TYR A 22 -1.27 -7.65 5.64
N LYS A 23 -1.08 -8.96 5.71
CA LYS A 23 -1.05 -9.67 7.00
C LYS A 23 0.15 -9.23 7.86
N ALA A 24 1.31 -9.04 7.24
CA ALA A 24 2.50 -8.53 7.93
C ALA A 24 2.26 -7.10 8.43
N PHE A 25 1.68 -6.24 7.60
CA PHE A 25 1.36 -4.87 7.97
C PHE A 25 0.38 -4.84 9.16
N ALA A 26 -0.62 -5.71 9.17
CA ALA A 26 -1.64 -5.75 10.22
C ALA A 26 -1.07 -6.08 11.60
N VAL A 27 0.02 -6.86 11.66
CA VAL A 27 0.68 -7.20 12.92
C VAL A 27 1.89 -6.30 13.22
N GLY A 28 2.11 -5.26 12.42
CA GLY A 28 3.20 -4.31 12.62
C GLY A 28 4.57 -4.83 12.21
N ASP A 29 4.63 -5.90 11.44
CA ASP A 29 5.91 -6.46 10.96
C ASP A 29 6.39 -5.69 9.73
N ILE A 30 6.81 -4.46 9.95
CA ILE A 30 7.27 -3.57 8.87
C ILE A 30 8.51 -4.13 8.16
N PRO A 31 9.51 -4.72 8.85
CA PRO A 31 10.62 -5.35 8.13
C PRO A 31 10.18 -6.41 7.11
N ALA A 32 9.17 -7.22 7.44
CA ALA A 32 8.64 -8.19 6.48
C ALA A 32 7.98 -7.51 5.28
N VAL A 33 7.23 -6.43 5.50
CA VAL A 33 6.62 -5.65 4.42
C VAL A 33 7.71 -5.10 3.48
N LEU A 34 8.73 -4.47 4.04
CA LEU A 34 9.83 -3.90 3.26
C LEU A 34 10.62 -4.98 2.51
N GLY A 35 10.74 -6.17 3.11
CA GLY A 35 11.43 -7.31 2.49
C GLY A 35 10.74 -7.85 1.25
N MET A 36 9.46 -7.54 1.05
CA MET A 36 8.71 -7.92 -0.16
C MET A 36 8.87 -6.92 -1.29
N MET A 37 9.52 -5.79 -1.04
CA MET A 37 9.74 -4.74 -2.02
C MET A 37 11.04 -4.97 -2.77
N ASP A 38 11.01 -4.71 -4.08
CA ASP A 38 12.23 -4.61 -4.87
C ASP A 38 13.08 -3.43 -4.39
N SER A 39 14.40 -3.55 -4.48
CA SER A 39 15.31 -2.47 -4.06
C SER A 39 15.09 -1.17 -4.82
N ASN A 40 14.51 -1.25 -6.02
CA ASN A 40 14.22 -0.11 -6.88
C ASN A 40 12.73 0.22 -6.94
N ILE A 41 11.93 -0.18 -5.94
CA ILE A 41 10.50 0.09 -5.93
C ILE A 41 10.21 1.58 -6.15
N ILE A 42 9.14 1.85 -6.88
CA ILE A 42 8.59 3.19 -7.06
C ILE A 42 7.24 3.25 -6.36
N TRP A 43 7.12 4.09 -5.35
CA TRP A 43 5.92 4.18 -4.51
C TRP A 43 5.30 5.56 -4.63
N ASN A 44 4.03 5.61 -5.00
CA ASN A 44 3.29 6.87 -5.10
C ASN A 44 2.09 6.86 -4.17
N GLU A 45 2.04 7.82 -3.26
CA GLU A 45 0.83 8.14 -2.52
C GLU A 45 -0.12 8.94 -3.42
N ALA A 46 -1.41 8.92 -3.11
CA ALA A 46 -2.41 9.64 -3.90
C ALA A 46 -2.13 11.14 -3.90
N GLU A 47 -2.33 11.78 -5.05
CA GLU A 47 -2.26 13.24 -5.14
C GLU A 47 -3.28 13.86 -4.17
N GLY A 48 -2.87 14.89 -3.44
CA GLY A 48 -3.69 15.51 -2.41
C GLY A 48 -3.54 14.89 -1.02
N ASN A 49 -2.87 13.74 -0.91
CA ASN A 49 -2.51 13.15 0.39
C ASN A 49 -1.32 13.90 0.98
N ALA A 50 -1.36 14.16 2.29
CA ALA A 50 -0.24 14.81 3.00
C ALA A 50 1.09 14.07 2.77
N TYR A 51 1.05 12.75 2.65
CA TYR A 51 2.25 11.93 2.46
C TYR A 51 2.71 11.86 1.00
N ALA A 52 2.03 12.55 0.07
CA ALA A 52 2.46 12.63 -1.33
C ALA A 52 3.52 13.70 -1.57
N ASP A 53 3.96 14.39 -0.53
CA ASP A 53 4.86 15.54 -0.62
C ASP A 53 6.25 15.22 -1.20
N SER A 54 6.65 13.97 -1.19
CA SER A 54 7.93 13.53 -1.75
C SER A 54 7.79 12.44 -2.83
N ASN A 55 6.58 12.31 -3.41
CA ASN A 55 6.37 11.38 -4.53
C ASN A 55 7.35 11.66 -5.70
N PRO A 56 7.82 10.64 -6.41
CA PRO A 56 7.74 9.22 -6.02
C PRO A 56 8.79 8.87 -4.98
N TYR A 57 8.42 7.99 -4.05
CA TYR A 57 9.38 7.42 -3.09
C TYR A 57 10.11 6.27 -3.80
N LYS A 58 11.43 6.31 -3.82
CA LYS A 58 12.26 5.33 -4.52
C LYS A 58 13.04 4.49 -3.51
N GLY A 59 12.78 3.19 -3.55
CA GLY A 59 13.41 2.21 -2.67
C GLY A 59 12.70 2.03 -1.33
N PRO A 60 12.93 0.88 -0.66
CA PRO A 60 12.24 0.57 0.60
C PRO A 60 12.51 1.58 1.73
N ASP A 61 13.74 2.09 1.84
CA ASP A 61 14.07 3.06 2.90
C ASP A 61 13.29 4.36 2.75
N ALA A 62 13.10 4.83 1.51
CA ALA A 62 12.30 6.03 1.26
C ALA A 62 10.83 5.81 1.64
N VAL A 63 10.29 4.63 1.34
CA VAL A 63 8.92 4.27 1.72
C VAL A 63 8.78 4.21 3.24
N LEU A 64 9.74 3.58 3.92
CA LEU A 64 9.75 3.51 5.38
C LEU A 64 9.75 4.91 5.99
N ASN A 65 10.71 5.74 5.62
CA ASN A 65 10.90 7.05 6.25
C ASN A 65 9.85 8.08 5.83
N GLY A 66 9.40 8.01 4.57
CA GLY A 66 8.46 8.97 4.02
C GLY A 66 6.99 8.64 4.25
N VAL A 67 6.66 7.37 4.46
CA VAL A 67 5.27 6.92 4.59
C VAL A 67 5.03 6.18 5.91
N PHE A 68 5.61 5.01 6.09
CA PHE A 68 5.26 4.14 7.22
C PHE A 68 5.62 4.74 8.58
N ALA A 69 6.81 5.34 8.70
CA ALA A 69 7.23 5.98 9.95
C ALA A 69 6.33 7.16 10.30
N ARG A 70 5.95 7.95 9.29
CA ARG A 70 5.05 9.10 9.50
C ARG A 70 3.67 8.66 9.93
N ILE A 71 3.14 7.60 9.32
CA ILE A 71 1.85 7.01 9.74
C ILE A 71 1.92 6.62 11.21
N GLY A 72 2.97 5.90 11.62
CA GLY A 72 3.13 5.45 13.00
C GLY A 72 3.29 6.59 14.00
N GLU A 73 4.00 7.66 13.62
CA GLU A 73 4.20 8.83 14.47
C GLU A 73 2.96 9.68 14.64
N GLU A 74 2.12 9.77 13.61
CA GLU A 74 0.98 10.68 13.57
C GLU A 74 -0.34 10.04 13.94
N HIS A 75 -0.41 8.69 14.01
CA HIS A 75 -1.65 7.97 14.29
C HIS A 75 -1.60 7.23 15.62
N GLU A 76 -2.71 7.27 16.35
CA GLU A 76 -2.96 6.41 17.50
C GLU A 76 -3.25 4.98 17.02
N TYR A 77 -4.05 4.84 15.95
CA TYR A 77 -4.21 3.59 15.23
C TYR A 77 -4.44 3.87 13.74
N PHE A 78 -4.08 2.90 12.92
CA PHE A 78 -4.26 2.94 11.47
C PHE A 78 -4.56 1.53 10.99
N ASN A 79 -5.83 1.22 10.83
CA ASN A 79 -6.29 -0.13 10.49
C ASN A 79 -6.72 -0.20 9.02
N LEU A 80 -6.33 -1.28 8.37
CA LEU A 80 -6.78 -1.60 7.02
C LEU A 80 -7.96 -2.56 7.16
N LYS A 81 -9.13 -2.16 6.65
CA LYS A 81 -10.37 -2.90 6.77
C LYS A 81 -10.93 -3.29 5.41
N ASP A 82 -11.74 -4.36 5.40
CA ASP A 82 -12.50 -4.77 4.23
C ASP A 82 -11.63 -4.99 2.99
N ILE A 83 -10.46 -5.62 3.19
CA ILE A 83 -9.52 -5.85 2.11
C ILE A 83 -10.05 -6.91 1.15
N GLU A 84 -10.17 -6.54 -0.13
CA GLU A 84 -10.49 -7.47 -1.22
C GLU A 84 -9.37 -7.40 -2.24
N LEU A 85 -8.83 -8.56 -2.60
CA LEU A 85 -7.76 -8.66 -3.59
C LEU A 85 -8.33 -9.14 -4.92
N HIS A 86 -7.90 -8.51 -6.00
CA HIS A 86 -8.33 -8.82 -7.36
C HIS A 86 -7.11 -9.20 -8.18
N GLU A 87 -7.05 -10.46 -8.63
CA GLU A 87 -5.99 -10.92 -9.51
C GLU A 87 -6.12 -10.23 -10.87
N MET A 88 -5.01 -9.80 -11.41
CA MET A 88 -4.96 -9.20 -12.73
C MET A 88 -3.80 -9.78 -13.52
N PHE A 89 -3.89 -9.68 -14.84
CA PHE A 89 -2.77 -10.01 -15.71
C PHE A 89 -1.75 -8.86 -15.73
N ASN A 90 -0.64 -9.05 -16.42
CA ASN A 90 0.43 -8.05 -16.58
C ASN A 90 1.07 -7.66 -15.25
N ASP A 91 1.24 -8.63 -14.35
CA ASP A 91 1.93 -8.44 -13.06
C ASP A 91 1.26 -7.41 -12.14
N LYS A 92 -0.05 -7.25 -12.25
CA LYS A 92 -0.80 -6.31 -11.43
C LYS A 92 -1.68 -7.02 -10.40
N VAL A 93 -1.85 -6.39 -9.25
CA VAL A 93 -2.87 -6.76 -8.26
C VAL A 93 -3.57 -5.48 -7.83
N LEU A 94 -4.90 -5.50 -7.86
CA LEU A 94 -5.70 -4.41 -7.31
C LEU A 94 -6.22 -4.83 -5.94
N ALA A 95 -6.06 -3.98 -4.94
CA ALA A 95 -6.69 -4.16 -3.63
C ALA A 95 -7.67 -3.02 -3.40
N THR A 96 -8.89 -3.36 -3.00
CA THR A 96 -9.85 -2.37 -2.50
C THR A 96 -10.01 -2.58 -1.00
N LEU A 97 -10.10 -1.48 -0.25
CA LEU A 97 -10.13 -1.56 1.21
C LEU A 97 -10.64 -0.26 1.81
N ARG A 98 -10.61 -0.17 3.12
CA ARG A 98 -10.88 1.07 3.84
C ARG A 98 -9.78 1.33 4.85
N TYR A 99 -9.42 2.59 5.03
CA TYR A 99 -8.64 3.02 6.18
C TYR A 99 -9.60 3.39 7.32
N ASP A 100 -9.37 2.81 8.48
CA ASP A 100 -10.05 3.14 9.73
C ASP A 100 -8.98 3.63 10.69
N ALA A 101 -8.92 4.93 10.92
CA ALA A 101 -7.77 5.54 11.55
C ALA A 101 -8.16 6.64 12.54
N LYS A 102 -7.25 6.87 13.49
CA LYS A 102 -7.33 7.97 14.44
C LYS A 102 -5.96 8.60 14.60
N THR A 103 -5.90 9.92 14.42
CA THR A 103 -4.64 10.64 14.62
C THR A 103 -4.38 10.84 16.12
N LYS A 104 -3.12 11.11 16.47
CA LYS A 104 -2.75 11.45 17.86
C LYS A 104 -3.37 12.76 18.34
N LYS A 105 -3.86 13.59 17.42
CA LYS A 105 -4.61 14.81 17.74
C LYS A 105 -6.10 14.53 17.99
N GLY A 106 -6.54 13.28 17.89
CA GLY A 106 -7.88 12.85 18.20
C GLY A 106 -8.86 12.87 17.02
N LYS A 107 -8.40 13.15 15.81
CA LYS A 107 -9.25 13.14 14.61
C LYS A 107 -9.35 11.74 14.04
N THR A 108 -10.58 11.32 13.71
CA THR A 108 -10.83 10.02 13.09
C THR A 108 -11.18 10.18 11.62
N TYR A 109 -10.87 9.15 10.84
CA TYR A 109 -11.36 9.06 9.47
C TYR A 109 -11.57 7.61 9.06
N ASN A 110 -12.54 7.43 8.18
CA ASN A 110 -12.81 6.15 7.52
C ASN A 110 -12.94 6.46 6.04
N ALA A 111 -11.96 6.03 5.26
CA ALA A 111 -11.82 6.42 3.86
C ALA A 111 -11.81 5.21 2.94
N GLN A 112 -12.45 5.34 1.77
CA GLN A 112 -12.35 4.33 0.73
C GLN A 112 -10.98 4.42 0.06
N VAL A 113 -10.41 3.26 -0.28
CA VAL A 113 -9.03 3.14 -0.77
C VAL A 113 -8.94 2.10 -1.87
N ALA A 114 -8.09 2.36 -2.84
CA ALA A 114 -7.61 1.34 -3.76
C ALA A 114 -6.08 1.41 -3.81
N HIS A 115 -5.45 0.26 -3.74
CA HIS A 115 -4.00 0.10 -3.91
C HIS A 115 -3.75 -0.66 -5.20
N PHE A 116 -2.96 -0.08 -6.08
CA PHE A 116 -2.61 -0.70 -7.35
C PHE A 116 -1.14 -1.12 -7.31
N TRP A 117 -0.95 -2.43 -7.22
CA TRP A 117 0.37 -3.05 -7.04
C TRP A 117 0.89 -3.57 -8.36
N THR A 118 2.18 -3.39 -8.60
CA THR A 118 2.89 -4.04 -9.70
C THR A 118 4.01 -4.89 -9.11
N LEU A 119 4.09 -6.13 -9.54
CA LEU A 119 5.11 -7.07 -9.08
C LEU A 119 5.95 -7.57 -10.24
N LYS A 120 7.12 -8.09 -9.93
CA LYS A 120 7.97 -8.82 -10.87
C LYS A 120 8.78 -9.83 -10.08
N ASP A 121 8.74 -11.09 -10.53
CA ASP A 121 9.47 -12.19 -9.91
C ASP A 121 9.23 -12.26 -8.39
N GLY A 122 7.98 -12.06 -7.97
CA GLY A 122 7.57 -12.15 -6.57
C GLY A 122 7.90 -10.96 -5.69
N LYS A 123 8.41 -9.87 -6.27
CA LYS A 123 8.72 -8.63 -5.54
C LYS A 123 7.86 -7.48 -6.03
N VAL A 124 7.49 -6.58 -5.11
CA VAL A 124 6.76 -5.38 -5.46
C VAL A 124 7.71 -4.37 -6.10
N VAL A 125 7.42 -3.98 -7.34
CA VAL A 125 8.24 -3.02 -8.07
C VAL A 125 7.59 -1.65 -8.19
N ALA A 126 6.26 -1.56 -8.03
CA ALA A 126 5.56 -0.28 -8.06
C ALA A 126 4.27 -0.34 -7.25
N PHE A 127 3.89 0.80 -6.70
CA PHE A 127 2.66 0.97 -5.93
C PHE A 127 2.06 2.34 -6.23
N GLN A 128 0.75 2.36 -6.44
CA GLN A 128 -0.03 3.60 -6.56
C GLN A 128 -1.23 3.54 -5.61
N GLN A 129 -1.34 4.53 -4.74
CA GLN A 129 -2.49 4.68 -3.86
C GLN A 129 -3.55 5.55 -4.54
N TYR A 130 -4.81 5.18 -4.38
CA TYR A 130 -5.99 6.01 -4.66
C TYR A 130 -6.83 6.01 -3.38
N VAL A 131 -7.18 7.19 -2.88
CA VAL A 131 -7.88 7.30 -1.60
C VAL A 131 -8.73 8.57 -1.59
N ASP A 132 -9.76 8.59 -0.75
CA ASP A 132 -10.51 9.82 -0.49
C ASP A 132 -9.60 10.83 0.20
N THR A 133 -8.93 11.67 -0.58
CA THR A 133 -7.92 12.59 -0.09
C THR A 133 -8.52 13.74 0.74
N LYS A 134 -9.78 14.07 0.53
CA LYS A 134 -10.43 15.08 1.36
C LYS A 134 -10.50 14.64 2.81
N LYS A 135 -10.89 13.39 3.07
CA LYS A 135 -10.94 12.85 4.42
C LYS A 135 -9.57 12.81 5.08
N LEU A 136 -8.54 12.44 4.33
CA LEU A 136 -7.17 12.42 4.84
C LEU A 136 -6.68 13.85 5.13
N HIS A 137 -6.91 14.78 4.22
CA HIS A 137 -6.53 16.17 4.38
C HIS A 137 -7.17 16.78 5.63
N ASP A 138 -8.48 16.59 5.79
CA ASP A 138 -9.22 17.13 6.94
C ASP A 138 -8.69 16.58 8.27
N ALA A 139 -8.25 15.33 8.29
CA ALA A 139 -7.74 14.68 9.50
C ALA A 139 -6.25 14.98 9.77
N LEU A 140 -5.43 15.07 8.72
CA LEU A 140 -3.97 15.17 8.86
C LEU A 140 -3.44 16.59 8.83
N ILE A 141 -4.09 17.51 8.11
CA ILE A 141 -3.60 18.86 7.91
C ILE A 141 -4.35 19.87 8.78
N GLU A 142 -5.61 19.65 9.00
CA GLU A 142 -6.42 20.48 9.91
C GLU A 142 -6.38 19.90 11.33
#